data_62f96de3ebef0c2670494b89110aa979
#
_entry.id   62f96de3ebef0c2670494b89110aa979
#
_cell.length_a   1.000
_cell.length_b   1.000
_cell.length_c   1.000
_cell.angle_alpha   90.00
_cell.angle_beta   90.00
_cell.angle_gamma   90.00
#
_symmetry.space_group_name_H-M   'P 1'
#
loop_
_entity.id
_entity.type
_entity.pdbx_description
1 polymer ?
#
loop_
_entity_poly.entity_id
_entity_poly.type
_entity_poly.pdbx_seq_one_letter_code
_entity_poly.pdbx_strand_id
1 'polypeptide(L)'
;LDDNEEFRGDVLELLEADGPLTARGIPDTSIVAWPSSGWNNNRNVMMMLQYLMLSGEVAVAGRSGRDRLWDLAERVYHSDIPTVPLEEALRIRDERRLRSLGVVRNRTPDLPVETTRVGDAGVAATIEGLTGAWRLDPEAIDRDFAPRAALLSPFDTLIRDRKRMADLFDFDYALEMYKPAAKRRWGYYA
;
A
#
# COMPACT_ATOMS: atom_id res chain seq x y z
N LEU A 1 18.13 -2.92 -7.07
CA LEU A 1 18.88 -1.89 -6.33
C LEU A 1 20.38 -2.05 -6.55
N ASP A 2 20.90 -3.26 -6.50
CA ASP A 2 22.36 -3.53 -6.53
C ASP A 2 23.06 -2.85 -7.72
N ASP A 3 22.45 -2.86 -8.90
CA ASP A 3 22.99 -2.20 -10.08
C ASP A 3 22.97 -0.65 -10.02
N ASN A 4 22.24 -0.07 -9.08
CA ASN A 4 22.08 1.38 -8.88
C ASN A 4 22.50 1.82 -7.46
N GLU A 5 23.44 1.12 -6.83
CA GLU A 5 23.89 1.44 -5.47
C GLU A 5 24.59 2.80 -5.40
N GLU A 6 25.35 3.16 -6.44
CA GLU A 6 25.98 4.48 -6.55
C GLU A 6 24.92 5.58 -6.62
N PHE A 7 23.90 5.41 -7.46
CA PHE A 7 22.78 6.34 -7.53
C PHE A 7 22.01 6.45 -6.20
N ARG A 8 21.89 5.35 -5.45
CA ARG A 8 21.35 5.38 -4.10
C ARG A 8 22.17 6.28 -3.18
N GLY A 9 23.49 6.12 -3.19
CA GLY A 9 24.43 6.94 -2.43
C GLY A 9 24.29 8.43 -2.78
N ASP A 10 24.33 8.76 -4.07
CA ASP A 10 24.16 10.14 -4.57
C ASP A 10 22.90 10.81 -4.05
N VAL A 11 21.77 10.09 -4.06
CA VAL A 11 20.48 10.62 -3.55
C VAL A 11 20.54 10.91 -2.06
N LEU A 12 21.14 10.02 -1.26
CA LEU A 12 21.24 10.20 0.19
C LEU A 12 22.19 11.33 0.54
N GLU A 13 23.37 11.40 -0.10
CA GLU A 13 24.34 12.47 0.10
C GLU A 13 23.75 13.85 -0.26
N LEU A 14 23.01 13.92 -1.36
CA LEU A 14 22.38 15.17 -1.78
C LEU A 14 21.31 15.62 -0.77
N LEU A 15 20.48 14.69 -0.26
CA LEU A 15 19.49 15.01 0.77
C LEU A 15 20.18 15.40 2.11
N GLU A 16 21.31 14.80 2.43
CA GLU A 16 22.09 15.18 3.60
C GLU A 16 22.62 16.62 3.50
N ALA A 17 23.13 16.99 2.34
CA ALA A 17 23.76 18.29 2.10
C ALA A 17 22.74 19.42 1.96
N ASP A 18 21.68 19.24 1.17
CA ASP A 18 20.80 20.30 0.73
C ASP A 18 19.44 20.31 1.45
N GLY A 19 19.15 19.28 2.27
CA GLY A 19 17.87 19.16 2.99
C GLY A 19 16.71 18.72 2.09
N PRO A 20 15.45 19.10 2.41
CA PRO A 20 14.30 18.56 1.71
C PRO A 20 14.26 18.98 0.24
N LEU A 21 14.24 18.00 -0.67
CA LEU A 21 14.21 18.23 -2.11
C LEU A 21 12.98 17.59 -2.76
N THR A 22 12.53 18.21 -3.87
CA THR A 22 11.58 17.54 -4.77
C THR A 22 12.32 16.53 -5.63
N ALA A 23 11.60 15.51 -6.14
CA ALA A 23 12.21 14.54 -7.06
C ALA A 23 12.81 15.19 -8.33
N ARG A 24 12.34 16.38 -8.72
CA ARG A 24 12.89 17.13 -9.85
C ARG A 24 14.21 17.83 -9.53
N GLY A 25 14.47 18.09 -8.27
CA GLY A 25 15.73 18.67 -7.79
C GLY A 25 16.84 17.65 -7.64
N ILE A 26 16.57 16.36 -7.79
CA ILE A 26 17.53 15.26 -7.65
C ILE A 26 17.96 14.81 -9.06
N PRO A 27 19.25 14.86 -9.41
CA PRO A 27 19.78 14.35 -10.67
C PRO A 27 19.54 12.84 -10.81
N ASP A 28 19.24 12.39 -12.03
CA ASP A 28 19.14 10.97 -12.36
C ASP A 28 20.54 10.46 -12.79
N THR A 29 21.25 9.83 -11.88
CA THR A 29 22.56 9.21 -12.12
C THR A 29 22.45 7.69 -12.25
N SER A 30 21.24 7.15 -12.48
CA SER A 30 21.02 5.72 -12.59
C SER A 30 21.78 5.09 -13.76
N ILE A 31 22.49 4.00 -13.50
CA ILE A 31 23.20 3.21 -14.50
C ILE A 31 22.22 2.30 -15.25
N VAL A 32 21.28 1.69 -14.52
CA VAL A 32 20.25 0.81 -15.07
C VAL A 32 18.88 1.44 -14.86
N ALA A 33 18.23 1.80 -15.96
CA ALA A 33 16.88 2.32 -15.90
C ALA A 33 15.88 1.25 -15.46
N TRP A 34 14.94 1.62 -14.59
CA TRP A 34 13.85 0.73 -14.23
C TRP A 34 12.92 0.51 -15.42
N PRO A 35 12.49 -0.73 -15.67
CA PRO A 35 11.58 -1.02 -16.76
C PRO A 35 10.28 -0.24 -16.58
N SER A 36 9.84 0.44 -17.64
CA SER A 36 8.62 1.20 -17.61
C SER A 36 7.40 0.29 -17.80
N SER A 37 6.41 0.47 -16.94
CA SER A 37 5.07 -0.12 -17.13
C SER A 37 4.16 0.75 -18.00
N GLY A 38 4.71 1.73 -18.75
CA GLY A 38 3.97 2.74 -19.49
C GLY A 38 3.52 3.94 -18.64
N TRP A 39 3.53 3.81 -17.29
CA TRP A 39 3.18 4.88 -16.35
C TRP A 39 4.40 5.56 -15.72
N ASN A 40 5.57 4.92 -15.77
CA ASN A 40 6.79 5.33 -15.07
C ASN A 40 7.97 5.64 -16.02
N ASN A 41 7.71 6.04 -17.25
CA ASN A 41 8.78 6.44 -18.19
C ASN A 41 9.62 7.56 -17.57
N ASN A 42 10.95 7.37 -17.59
CA ASN A 42 11.94 8.35 -17.12
C ASN A 42 11.73 8.81 -15.65
N ARG A 43 11.38 7.88 -14.75
CA ARG A 43 11.14 8.19 -13.34
C ARG A 43 12.05 7.40 -12.41
N ASN A 44 13.32 7.21 -12.79
CA ASN A 44 14.29 6.48 -11.96
C ASN A 44 14.43 7.09 -10.58
N VAL A 45 14.50 8.43 -10.48
CA VAL A 45 14.55 9.15 -9.20
C VAL A 45 13.34 8.82 -8.33
N MET A 46 12.13 8.82 -8.89
CA MET A 46 10.92 8.48 -8.14
C MET A 46 10.91 7.02 -7.69
N MET A 47 11.44 6.10 -8.50
CA MET A 47 11.57 4.69 -8.12
C MET A 47 12.58 4.53 -7.00
N MET A 48 13.74 5.18 -7.09
CA MET A 48 14.74 5.18 -6.03
C MET A 48 14.17 5.72 -4.72
N LEU A 49 13.53 6.89 -4.74
CA LEU A 49 12.89 7.48 -3.56
C LEU A 49 11.81 6.58 -2.95
N GLN A 50 11.06 5.83 -3.77
CA GLN A 50 10.09 4.86 -3.25
C GLN A 50 10.77 3.68 -2.57
N TYR A 51 11.87 3.15 -3.12
CA TYR A 51 12.64 2.09 -2.47
C TYR A 51 13.25 2.56 -1.16
N LEU A 52 13.88 3.74 -1.15
CA LEU A 52 14.47 4.33 0.05
C LEU A 52 13.42 4.64 1.13
N MET A 53 12.20 5.00 0.73
CA MET A 53 11.08 5.17 1.65
C MET A 53 10.63 3.83 2.24
N LEU A 54 10.57 2.77 1.43
CA LEU A 54 10.20 1.43 1.90
C LEU A 54 11.26 0.81 2.81
N SER A 55 12.55 1.12 2.57
CA SER A 55 13.65 0.70 3.46
C SER A 55 13.78 1.58 4.72
N GLY A 56 13.06 2.70 4.77
CA GLY A 56 13.06 3.60 5.93
C GLY A 56 14.23 4.58 5.95
N GLU A 57 14.90 4.82 4.82
CA GLU A 57 16.04 5.72 4.69
C GLU A 57 15.62 7.14 4.37
N VAL A 58 14.52 7.32 3.61
CA VAL A 58 13.94 8.62 3.33
C VAL A 58 12.47 8.67 3.71
N ALA A 59 11.95 9.87 3.90
CA ALA A 59 10.55 10.11 4.18
C ALA A 59 10.04 11.37 3.46
N VAL A 60 8.73 11.53 3.40
CA VAL A 60 8.12 12.75 2.88
C VAL A 60 8.08 13.79 3.99
N ALA A 61 8.94 14.81 3.89
CA ALA A 61 9.04 15.90 4.85
C ALA A 61 7.94 16.96 4.68
N GLY A 62 7.33 17.03 3.49
CA GLY A 62 6.31 18.03 3.21
C GLY A 62 5.92 18.09 1.73
N ARG A 63 5.41 19.25 1.33
CA ARG A 63 5.03 19.52 -0.06
C ARG A 63 5.49 20.92 -0.49
N SER A 64 5.90 21.01 -1.76
CA SER A 64 6.07 22.28 -2.48
C SER A 64 5.07 22.28 -3.65
N GLY A 65 3.96 22.99 -3.46
CA GLY A 65 2.85 22.92 -4.40
C GLY A 65 2.27 21.49 -4.49
N ARG A 66 2.36 20.88 -5.67
CA ARG A 66 1.90 19.50 -5.92
C ARG A 66 3.00 18.45 -5.70
N ASP A 67 4.26 18.86 -5.64
CA ASP A 67 5.39 17.96 -5.52
C ASP A 67 5.66 17.61 -4.05
N ARG A 68 6.05 16.37 -3.79
CA ARG A 68 6.52 15.93 -2.47
C ARG A 68 7.94 16.45 -2.25
N LEU A 69 8.20 16.89 -1.03
CA LEU A 69 9.54 17.15 -0.52
C LEU A 69 10.01 15.89 0.21
N TRP A 70 11.18 15.42 -0.16
CA TRP A 70 11.82 14.22 0.38
C TRP A 70 13.02 14.64 1.23
N ASP A 71 13.20 14.00 2.37
CA ASP A 71 14.35 14.21 3.24
C ASP A 71 14.74 12.88 3.90
N LEU A 72 15.87 12.86 4.59
CA LEU A 72 16.30 11.70 5.37
C LEU A 72 15.25 11.36 6.42
N ALA A 73 14.97 10.08 6.58
CA ALA A 73 13.91 9.62 7.49
C ALA A 73 14.16 10.05 8.95
N GLU A 74 15.43 10.09 9.38
CA GLU A 74 15.85 10.52 10.71
C GLU A 74 15.55 12.01 11.00
N ARG A 75 15.44 12.83 9.96
CA ARG A 75 15.08 14.25 10.12
C ARG A 75 13.57 14.46 10.14
N VAL A 76 12.81 13.51 9.59
CA VAL A 76 11.36 13.60 9.47
C VAL A 76 10.65 12.91 10.63
N TYR A 77 11.16 11.76 11.06
CA TYR A 77 10.59 11.02 12.18
C TYR A 77 11.26 11.43 13.50
N HIS A 78 10.46 11.47 14.56
CA HIS A 78 10.98 11.75 15.89
C HIS A 78 11.95 10.65 16.35
N SER A 79 13.07 11.08 16.94
CA SER A 79 14.11 10.16 17.43
C SER A 79 13.68 9.28 18.59
N ASP A 80 12.57 9.62 19.25
CA ASP A 80 11.99 8.89 20.37
C ASP A 80 11.03 7.77 19.93
N ILE A 81 10.81 7.61 18.61
CA ILE A 81 10.02 6.48 18.11
C ILE A 81 10.81 5.19 18.33
N PRO A 82 10.30 4.26 19.15
CA PRO A 82 11.03 3.03 19.43
C PRO A 82 11.14 2.16 18.18
N THR A 83 12.32 1.62 17.96
CA THR A 83 12.53 0.60 16.92
C THR A 83 11.80 -0.66 17.30
N VAL A 84 10.91 -1.13 16.44
CA VAL A 84 10.18 -2.38 16.61
C VAL A 84 10.88 -3.48 15.81
N PRO A 85 11.21 -4.64 16.42
CA PRO A 85 11.78 -5.77 15.68
C PRO A 85 10.88 -6.18 14.50
N LEU A 86 11.49 -6.62 13.40
CA LEU A 86 10.78 -6.93 12.15
C LEU A 86 9.61 -7.89 12.36
N GLU A 87 9.82 -8.97 13.10
CA GLU A 87 8.79 -9.98 13.36
C GLU A 87 7.58 -9.36 14.09
N GLU A 88 7.84 -8.55 15.10
CA GLU A 88 6.80 -7.83 15.84
C GLU A 88 6.10 -6.78 14.97
N ALA A 89 6.85 -6.05 14.14
CA ALA A 89 6.27 -5.09 13.21
C ALA A 89 5.34 -5.76 12.18
N LEU A 90 5.73 -6.94 11.69
CA LEU A 90 4.90 -7.75 10.80
C LEU A 90 3.63 -8.23 11.49
N ARG A 91 3.73 -8.70 12.73
CA ARG A 91 2.57 -9.11 13.53
C ARG A 91 1.59 -7.95 13.74
N ILE A 92 2.09 -6.80 14.20
CA ILE A 92 1.27 -5.59 14.40
C ILE A 92 0.60 -5.16 13.09
N ARG A 93 1.33 -5.18 11.98
CA ARG A 93 0.79 -4.86 10.66
C ARG A 93 -0.36 -5.78 10.28
N ASP A 94 -0.18 -7.08 10.46
CA ASP A 94 -1.14 -8.10 10.05
C ASP A 94 -2.41 -8.05 10.91
N GLU A 95 -2.28 -7.80 12.20
CA GLU A 95 -3.41 -7.56 13.11
C GLU A 95 -4.20 -6.30 12.74
N ARG A 96 -3.52 -5.19 12.46
CA ARG A 96 -4.16 -3.95 12.01
C ARG A 96 -4.89 -4.13 10.68
N ARG A 97 -4.30 -4.87 9.74
CA ARG A 97 -4.94 -5.22 8.47
C ARG A 97 -6.19 -6.05 8.68
N LEU A 98 -6.10 -7.11 9.48
CA LEU A 98 -7.24 -7.96 9.77
C LEU A 98 -8.37 -7.18 10.45
N ARG A 99 -8.06 -6.33 11.43
CA ARG A 99 -9.04 -5.44 12.08
C ARG A 99 -9.75 -4.53 11.07
N SER A 100 -9.03 -4.00 10.08
CA SER A 100 -9.62 -3.15 9.04
C SER A 100 -10.49 -3.91 8.05
N LEU A 101 -10.23 -5.20 7.86
CA LEU A 101 -10.93 -6.08 6.91
C LEU A 101 -12.05 -6.89 7.56
N GLY A 102 -11.98 -7.12 8.87
CA GLY A 102 -12.89 -7.96 9.65
C GLY A 102 -12.71 -9.44 9.37
N VAL A 103 -12.87 -9.87 8.13
CA VAL A 103 -12.72 -11.25 7.67
C VAL A 103 -12.01 -11.29 6.33
N VAL A 104 -11.06 -12.21 6.16
CA VAL A 104 -10.23 -12.30 4.95
C VAL A 104 -9.83 -13.75 4.66
N ARG A 105 -9.61 -14.08 3.39
CA ARG A 105 -9.03 -15.38 3.02
C ARG A 105 -7.59 -15.48 3.50
N ASN A 106 -7.21 -16.63 4.07
CA ASN A 106 -5.85 -16.88 4.57
C ASN A 106 -4.79 -16.86 3.44
N ARG A 107 -5.18 -17.09 2.20
CA ARG A 107 -4.32 -17.04 1.01
C ARG A 107 -4.84 -15.98 0.04
N THR A 108 -4.58 -14.73 0.33
CA THR A 108 -4.82 -13.64 -0.61
C THR A 108 -3.58 -13.42 -1.46
N PRO A 109 -3.71 -13.23 -2.78
CA PRO A 109 -2.58 -12.89 -3.62
C PRO A 109 -1.91 -11.61 -3.11
N ASP A 110 -0.59 -11.59 -3.04
CA ASP A 110 0.15 -10.37 -2.78
C ASP A 110 0.03 -9.46 -4.01
N LEU A 111 -0.52 -8.29 -3.81
CA LEU A 111 -0.49 -7.25 -4.83
C LEU A 111 0.84 -6.48 -4.71
N PRO A 112 1.44 -6.05 -5.82
CA PRO A 112 2.75 -5.37 -5.78
C PRO A 112 2.79 -4.13 -4.88
N VAL A 113 1.65 -3.43 -4.74
CA VAL A 113 1.56 -2.16 -4.01
C VAL A 113 0.88 -2.32 -2.65
N GLU A 114 -0.08 -3.25 -2.55
CA GLU A 114 -0.82 -3.49 -1.31
C GLU A 114 -1.16 -4.97 -1.20
N THR A 115 -0.92 -5.52 -0.05
CA THR A 115 -1.29 -6.88 0.28
C THR A 115 -2.46 -6.88 1.26
N THR A 116 -3.41 -7.76 1.02
CA THR A 116 -4.48 -8.10 1.98
C THR A 116 -4.08 -9.29 2.87
N ARG A 117 -2.84 -9.77 2.72
CA ARG A 117 -2.30 -10.83 3.53
C ARG A 117 -2.20 -10.41 4.99
N VAL A 118 -2.70 -11.26 5.88
CA VAL A 118 -2.75 -11.02 7.33
C VAL A 118 -1.96 -12.08 8.12
N GLY A 119 -1.17 -12.91 7.45
CA GLY A 119 -0.39 -13.97 8.10
C GLY A 119 -1.26 -14.86 9.00
N ASP A 120 -0.83 -15.01 10.24
CA ASP A 120 -1.52 -15.79 11.27
C ASP A 120 -2.37 -14.93 12.22
N ALA A 121 -2.58 -13.65 11.91
CA ALA A 121 -3.40 -12.77 12.75
C ALA A 121 -4.83 -13.28 12.90
N GLY A 122 -5.45 -12.98 14.05
CA GLY A 122 -6.82 -13.33 14.38
C GLY A 122 -7.05 -14.83 14.56
N VAL A 123 -8.30 -15.27 14.39
CA VAL A 123 -8.68 -16.67 14.53
C VAL A 123 -8.94 -17.34 13.19
N ALA A 124 -8.59 -18.61 13.08
CA ALA A 124 -8.92 -19.41 11.91
C ALA A 124 -10.43 -19.64 11.86
N ALA A 125 -11.02 -19.51 10.69
CA ALA A 125 -12.45 -19.65 10.47
C ALA A 125 -12.76 -20.35 9.15
N THR A 126 -13.95 -20.95 9.10
CA THR A 126 -14.61 -21.43 7.87
C THR A 126 -15.92 -20.70 7.71
N ILE A 127 -16.33 -20.49 6.47
CA ILE A 127 -17.60 -19.84 6.16
C ILE A 127 -18.48 -20.84 5.44
N GLU A 128 -19.70 -21.03 5.92
CA GLU A 128 -20.66 -21.95 5.32
C GLU A 128 -20.89 -21.62 3.85
N GLY A 129 -20.86 -22.62 2.99
CA GLY A 129 -21.02 -22.45 1.55
C GLY A 129 -19.79 -21.95 0.80
N LEU A 130 -18.71 -21.59 1.49
CA LEU A 130 -17.47 -21.10 0.86
C LEU A 130 -16.30 -22.04 1.11
N THR A 131 -15.49 -22.25 0.08
CA THR A 131 -14.27 -23.04 0.19
C THR A 131 -13.08 -22.21 0.64
N GLY A 132 -12.10 -22.86 1.29
CA GLY A 132 -10.84 -22.28 1.71
C GLY A 132 -10.80 -21.89 3.19
N ALA A 133 -9.61 -21.51 3.63
CA ALA A 133 -9.36 -21.07 4.99
C ALA A 133 -9.52 -19.55 5.09
N TRP A 134 -10.10 -19.09 6.18
CA TRP A 134 -10.33 -17.68 6.46
C TRP A 134 -9.67 -17.29 7.79
N ARG A 135 -9.43 -16.01 7.94
CA ARG A 135 -9.01 -15.40 9.19
C ARG A 135 -10.06 -14.36 9.59
N LEU A 136 -10.42 -14.35 10.85
CA LEU A 136 -11.45 -13.49 11.41
C LEU A 136 -10.85 -12.64 12.53
N ASP A 137 -11.20 -11.36 12.54
CA ASP A 137 -10.87 -10.47 13.65
C ASP A 137 -11.63 -10.92 14.90
N PRO A 138 -10.95 -11.31 15.98
CA PRO A 138 -11.61 -11.76 17.19
C PRO A 138 -12.51 -10.70 17.81
N GLU A 139 -12.19 -9.42 17.66
CA GLU A 139 -13.03 -8.33 18.16
C GLU A 139 -14.35 -8.18 17.40
N ALA A 140 -14.48 -8.79 16.20
CA ALA A 140 -15.71 -8.74 15.42
C ALA A 140 -16.69 -9.88 15.76
N ILE A 141 -16.24 -10.95 16.46
CA ILE A 141 -17.06 -12.15 16.71
C ILE A 141 -18.23 -11.85 17.64
N ASP A 142 -17.96 -11.13 18.73
CA ASP A 142 -18.90 -10.90 19.82
C ASP A 142 -19.58 -9.52 19.74
N ARG A 143 -19.42 -8.82 18.62
CA ARG A 143 -20.05 -7.51 18.43
C ARG A 143 -21.51 -7.67 17.98
N ASP A 144 -22.39 -6.94 18.64
CA ASP A 144 -23.76 -6.77 18.16
C ASP A 144 -23.72 -6.12 16.77
N PHE A 145 -24.46 -6.73 15.84
CA PHE A 145 -24.58 -6.17 14.50
C PHE A 145 -25.54 -4.98 14.51
N ALA A 146 -25.00 -3.78 14.29
CA ALA A 146 -25.76 -2.57 14.07
C ALA A 146 -25.79 -2.24 12.55
N PRO A 147 -26.92 -2.44 11.84
CA PRO A 147 -27.01 -2.11 10.43
C PRO A 147 -26.79 -0.62 10.20
N ARG A 148 -25.97 -0.29 9.21
CA ARG A 148 -25.82 1.09 8.76
C ARG A 148 -25.61 1.15 7.24
N ALA A 149 -26.16 2.19 6.60
CA ALA A 149 -25.86 2.51 5.22
C ALA A 149 -24.61 3.40 5.15
N ALA A 150 -23.73 3.14 4.18
CA ALA A 150 -22.56 3.97 3.92
C ALA A 150 -22.28 4.01 2.42
N LEU A 151 -21.82 5.17 1.94
CA LEU A 151 -21.26 5.30 0.60
C LEU A 151 -19.75 4.98 0.71
N LEU A 152 -19.30 4.00 -0.06
CA LEU A 152 -17.90 3.55 -0.08
C LEU A 152 -17.22 4.03 -1.35
N SER A 153 -15.96 4.42 -1.21
CA SER A 153 -15.11 4.68 -2.38
C SER A 153 -14.87 3.38 -3.16
N PRO A 154 -14.79 3.42 -4.49
CA PRO A 154 -14.35 2.27 -5.29
C PRO A 154 -12.97 1.73 -4.93
N PHE A 155 -12.16 2.54 -4.24
CA PHE A 155 -10.83 2.18 -3.75
C PHE A 155 -10.81 1.74 -2.28
N ASP A 156 -11.97 1.68 -1.64
CA ASP A 156 -12.07 1.18 -0.27
C ASP A 156 -11.58 -0.27 -0.20
N THR A 157 -10.87 -0.60 0.87
CA THR A 157 -10.30 -1.95 1.08
C THR A 157 -11.36 -3.03 1.13
N LEU A 158 -12.59 -2.71 1.56
CA LEU A 158 -13.70 -3.64 1.54
C LEU A 158 -14.08 -4.05 0.12
N ILE A 159 -14.16 -3.08 -0.82
CA ILE A 159 -14.59 -3.29 -2.20
C ILE A 159 -13.47 -3.81 -3.09
N ARG A 160 -12.22 -3.47 -2.77
CA ARG A 160 -11.07 -3.75 -3.63
C ARG A 160 -10.78 -5.25 -3.79
N ASP A 161 -10.98 -6.04 -2.76
CA ASP A 161 -10.93 -7.50 -2.85
C ASP A 161 -12.25 -8.03 -3.45
N ARG A 162 -12.30 -8.00 -4.79
CA ARG A 162 -13.51 -8.37 -5.56
C ARG A 162 -13.97 -9.79 -5.29
N LYS A 163 -13.01 -10.72 -5.11
CA LYS A 163 -13.34 -12.10 -4.81
C LYS A 163 -14.03 -12.23 -3.45
N ARG A 164 -13.54 -11.53 -2.45
CA ARG A 164 -14.18 -11.47 -1.13
C ARG A 164 -15.57 -10.84 -1.20
N MET A 165 -15.73 -9.76 -1.99
CA MET A 165 -17.03 -9.13 -2.18
C MET A 165 -18.05 -10.06 -2.84
N ALA A 166 -17.65 -10.78 -3.89
CA ALA A 166 -18.50 -11.78 -4.52
C ALA A 166 -18.84 -12.92 -3.57
N ASP A 167 -17.84 -13.45 -2.87
CA ASP A 167 -18.00 -14.59 -1.96
C ASP A 167 -18.89 -14.26 -0.74
N LEU A 168 -18.74 -13.08 -0.13
CA LEU A 168 -19.41 -12.74 1.14
C LEU A 168 -20.72 -11.98 0.95
N PHE A 169 -20.86 -11.25 -0.14
CA PHE A 169 -21.97 -10.32 -0.32
C PHE A 169 -22.71 -10.51 -1.65
N ASP A 170 -22.33 -11.53 -2.44
CA ASP A 170 -22.87 -11.74 -3.79
C ASP A 170 -22.81 -10.46 -4.64
N PHE A 171 -21.76 -9.68 -4.46
CA PHE A 171 -21.57 -8.39 -5.09
C PHE A 171 -20.44 -8.43 -6.11
N ASP A 172 -20.82 -8.48 -7.38
CA ASP A 172 -19.86 -8.41 -8.50
C ASP A 172 -19.66 -6.95 -8.94
N TYR A 173 -18.53 -6.41 -8.63
CA TYR A 173 -18.15 -5.04 -8.92
C TYR A 173 -16.91 -4.96 -9.82
N ALA A 174 -16.97 -4.10 -10.83
CA ALA A 174 -15.85 -3.77 -11.69
C ALA A 174 -15.68 -2.25 -11.83
N LEU A 175 -14.51 -1.74 -11.42
CA LEU A 175 -14.17 -0.34 -11.63
C LEU A 175 -14.07 -0.04 -13.13
N GLU A 176 -14.84 0.92 -13.61
CA GLU A 176 -14.98 1.20 -15.04
C GLU A 176 -14.12 2.37 -15.54
N MET A 177 -13.30 2.97 -14.70
CA MET A 177 -12.46 4.12 -15.08
C MET A 177 -11.52 3.80 -16.26
N TYR A 178 -11.09 2.55 -16.40
CA TYR A 178 -10.21 2.10 -17.49
C TYR A 178 -10.98 1.53 -18.70
N LYS A 179 -12.32 1.44 -18.63
CA LYS A 179 -13.13 1.03 -19.78
C LYS A 179 -13.38 2.22 -20.70
N PRO A 180 -13.38 2.03 -22.04
CA PRO A 180 -13.88 3.04 -22.97
C PRO A 180 -15.29 3.51 -22.58
N ALA A 181 -15.59 4.79 -22.73
CA ALA A 181 -16.85 5.39 -22.28
C ALA A 181 -18.10 4.63 -22.78
N ALA A 182 -18.11 4.18 -24.04
CA ALA A 182 -19.20 3.41 -24.64
C ALA A 182 -19.39 2.01 -24.04
N LYS A 183 -18.45 1.49 -23.27
CA LYS A 183 -18.50 0.17 -22.63
C LYS A 183 -18.76 0.24 -21.12
N ARG A 184 -18.94 1.45 -20.57
CA ARG A 184 -19.24 1.65 -19.16
C ARG A 184 -20.72 1.42 -18.90
N ARG A 185 -21.03 0.65 -17.87
CA ARG A 185 -22.40 0.43 -17.40
C ARG A 185 -22.85 1.52 -16.42
N TRP A 186 -21.93 1.95 -15.54
CA TRP A 186 -22.24 2.81 -14.40
C TRP A 186 -21.59 4.18 -14.48
N GLY A 187 -20.47 4.31 -15.20
CA GLY A 187 -19.75 5.56 -15.33
C GLY A 187 -18.28 5.47 -14.96
N TYR A 188 -17.63 6.62 -14.80
CA TYR A 188 -16.18 6.68 -14.62
C TYR A 188 -15.74 6.18 -13.23
N TYR A 189 -16.51 6.50 -12.21
CA TYR A 189 -16.21 6.19 -10.80
C TYR A 189 -17.28 5.32 -10.12
N ALA A 190 -18.23 4.82 -10.85
CA ALA A 190 -19.26 3.96 -10.26
C ALA A 190 -18.87 2.50 -10.31
#